data_22957061f7a26494c33e07655cf5e2a3
#
_entry.id   22957061f7a26494c33e07655cf5e2a3
#
_cell.length_a   1.000
_cell.length_b   1.000
_cell.length_c   1.000
_cell.angle_alpha   90.00
_cell.angle_beta   90.00
_cell.angle_gamma   90.00
#
_symmetry.space_group_name_H-M   'P 1'
#
loop_
_entity.id
_entity.type
_entity.pdbx_description
1 polymer ?
#
loop_
_entity_poly.entity_id
_entity_poly.type
_entity_poly.pdbx_seq_one_letter_code
_entity_poly.pdbx_strand_id
1 'polypeptide(L)'
;MPGDGAVRTVRALPLFHGPAFWPVRFMTHDCAPADSFVSVFDLFKIGIGPSSSHTVGPMIAARQFVCQLQSALGLAPVHGVRVELFGSLSATGIGHGTDRAVLLGLAGHEPDRVDPEAIAPAIEAIRSSQSLSLLGQHPVRFVEKEHLLMRRKSLPLHPNGMRFAALGPAGEELLGSDFYAIGGGCVVDAAGQRVVNASADTAAPST
;
A
#
# COMPACT_ATOMS: atom_id res chain seq x y z
N MET A 1 5.34 -0.27 -70.02
CA MET A 1 4.85 -1.14 -68.96
C MET A 1 5.29 -0.54 -67.63
N PRO A 2 4.42 0.19 -66.90
CA PRO A 2 4.77 0.75 -65.60
C PRO A 2 4.43 -0.27 -64.50
N GLY A 3 5.37 -0.46 -63.60
CA GLY A 3 5.22 -1.34 -62.39
C GLY A 3 4.48 -0.63 -61.29
N ASP A 4 3.51 -1.35 -60.74
CA ASP A 4 2.69 -0.94 -59.60
C ASP A 4 3.50 -0.83 -58.30
N GLY A 5 3.62 0.37 -57.77
CA GLY A 5 4.08 0.65 -56.43
C GLY A 5 2.96 0.52 -55.42
N ALA A 6 2.89 -0.60 -54.72
CA ALA A 6 1.94 -0.81 -53.64
C ALA A 6 2.28 0.10 -52.42
N VAL A 7 1.45 1.12 -52.22
CA VAL A 7 1.44 1.94 -51.00
C VAL A 7 0.90 1.08 -49.86
N ARG A 8 1.77 0.69 -48.93
CA ARG A 8 1.36 0.08 -47.67
C ARG A 8 0.69 1.09 -46.77
N THR A 9 -0.62 1.06 -46.74
CA THR A 9 -1.42 1.79 -45.74
C THR A 9 -1.12 1.29 -44.35
N VAL A 10 -0.46 2.09 -43.54
CA VAL A 10 -0.29 1.83 -42.12
C VAL A 10 -1.63 2.01 -41.44
N ARG A 11 -2.22 0.90 -41.05
CA ARG A 11 -3.48 0.87 -40.30
C ARG A 11 -3.21 1.42 -38.90
N ALA A 12 -3.76 2.58 -38.57
CA ALA A 12 -3.77 3.14 -37.22
C ALA A 12 -4.49 2.17 -36.28
N LEU A 13 -3.80 1.78 -35.20
CA LEU A 13 -4.39 1.04 -34.10
C LEU A 13 -5.36 1.97 -33.34
N PRO A 14 -6.53 1.48 -32.93
CA PRO A 14 -7.47 2.30 -32.18
C PRO A 14 -6.91 2.57 -30.77
N LEU A 15 -6.96 3.85 -30.39
CA LEU A 15 -6.76 4.33 -29.02
C LEU A 15 -7.82 3.69 -28.11
N PHE A 16 -7.39 2.75 -27.27
CA PHE A 16 -8.22 2.21 -26.20
C PHE A 16 -8.42 3.27 -25.12
N HIS A 17 -9.53 4.00 -25.19
CA HIS A 17 -10.08 4.76 -24.07
C HIS A 17 -11.13 3.87 -23.39
N GLY A 18 -10.75 3.21 -22.32
CA GLY A 18 -11.65 2.49 -21.43
C GLY A 18 -10.95 2.24 -20.11
N PRO A 19 -11.63 2.41 -18.97
CA PRO A 19 -11.05 2.06 -17.68
C PRO A 19 -10.77 0.56 -17.68
N ALA A 20 -9.52 0.19 -17.44
CA ALA A 20 -9.10 -1.20 -17.35
C ALA A 20 -9.80 -1.86 -16.14
N PHE A 21 -10.87 -2.56 -16.43
CA PHE A 21 -11.56 -3.43 -15.47
C PHE A 21 -10.69 -4.68 -15.31
N TRP A 22 -9.88 -4.75 -14.26
CA TRP A 22 -9.23 -5.98 -13.85
C TRP A 22 -10.19 -6.78 -12.98
N PRO A 23 -10.50 -8.03 -13.31
CA PRO A 23 -11.24 -8.90 -12.41
C PRO A 23 -10.28 -9.40 -11.32
N VAL A 24 -10.04 -8.60 -10.29
CA VAL A 24 -9.50 -9.11 -9.05
C VAL A 24 -10.64 -9.84 -8.37
N ARG A 25 -10.52 -11.15 -8.28
CA ARG A 25 -11.49 -12.02 -7.61
C ARG A 25 -11.37 -11.79 -6.10
N PHE A 26 -12.13 -10.82 -5.61
CA PHE A 26 -12.26 -10.57 -4.18
C PHE A 26 -13.19 -11.64 -3.59
N MET A 27 -12.70 -12.43 -2.67
CA MET A 27 -13.55 -13.16 -1.74
C MET A 27 -14.16 -12.10 -0.81
N THR A 28 -15.44 -11.83 -1.00
CA THR A 28 -16.25 -11.05 -0.08
C THR A 28 -16.44 -11.87 1.19
N HIS A 29 -15.62 -11.63 2.19
CA HIS A 29 -16.05 -11.93 3.54
C HIS A 29 -16.72 -10.66 4.06
N ASP A 30 -18.03 -10.77 4.31
CA ASP A 30 -18.81 -9.76 4.99
C ASP A 30 -18.06 -9.27 6.23
N CYS A 31 -18.04 -7.95 6.43
CA CYS A 31 -17.79 -7.39 7.76
C CYS A 31 -18.83 -8.05 8.66
N ALA A 32 -18.42 -9.03 9.45
CA ALA A 32 -19.33 -9.73 10.34
C ALA A 32 -20.09 -8.70 11.18
N PRO A 33 -21.41 -8.89 11.32
CA PRO A 33 -22.18 -8.07 12.23
C PRO A 33 -21.60 -8.20 13.64
N ALA A 34 -21.90 -7.25 14.52
CA ALA A 34 -21.31 -6.95 15.82
C ALA A 34 -21.20 -8.09 16.86
N ASP A 35 -21.37 -9.35 16.49
CA ASP A 35 -21.30 -10.53 17.36
C ASP A 35 -20.01 -11.36 17.21
N SER A 36 -19.01 -10.90 16.47
CA SER A 36 -17.72 -11.56 16.47
C SER A 36 -17.00 -11.23 17.78
N PHE A 37 -16.81 -12.24 18.61
CA PHE A 37 -15.97 -12.19 19.81
C PHE A 37 -14.59 -11.64 19.41
N VAL A 38 -14.30 -10.40 19.80
CA VAL A 38 -12.95 -9.85 19.72
C VAL A 38 -12.10 -10.62 20.71
N SER A 39 -11.19 -11.43 20.22
CA SER A 39 -10.23 -12.13 21.09
C SER A 39 -9.43 -11.10 21.87
N VAL A 40 -9.18 -11.39 23.16
CA VAL A 40 -8.27 -10.56 23.98
C VAL A 40 -6.91 -10.41 23.30
N PHE A 41 -6.46 -11.39 22.52
CA PHE A 41 -5.23 -11.34 21.73
C PHE A 41 -5.31 -10.38 20.53
N ASP A 42 -6.50 -10.07 20.01
CA ASP A 42 -6.69 -9.04 18.97
C ASP A 42 -6.55 -7.62 19.52
N LEU A 43 -6.78 -7.46 20.85
CA LEU A 43 -6.58 -6.19 21.58
C LEU A 43 -5.11 -5.89 21.86
N PHE A 44 -4.26 -6.93 21.93
CA PHE A 44 -2.84 -6.82 22.27
C PHE A 44 -1.94 -7.12 21.07
N LYS A 45 -2.11 -6.44 19.95
CA LYS A 45 -1.11 -6.44 18.87
C LYS A 45 0.09 -5.62 19.32
N ILE A 46 1.02 -6.31 19.99
CA ILE A 46 2.23 -5.75 20.58
C ILE A 46 3.19 -5.32 19.46
N GLY A 47 3.71 -4.11 19.53
CA GLY A 47 5.01 -3.78 18.96
C GLY A 47 5.11 -2.59 18.03
N ILE A 48 4.09 -2.19 17.24
CA ILE A 48 4.26 -1.14 16.23
C ILE A 48 3.81 0.23 16.73
N GLY A 49 2.81 0.27 17.62
CA GLY A 49 2.24 1.49 18.18
C GLY A 49 0.85 1.27 18.78
N PRO A 50 0.34 2.25 19.54
CA PRO A 50 -0.86 2.08 20.38
C PRO A 50 -2.18 2.11 19.59
N SER A 51 -2.17 2.36 18.29
CA SER A 51 -3.39 2.61 17.52
C SER A 51 -3.54 1.66 16.35
N SER A 52 -4.64 0.91 16.32
CA SER A 52 -4.97 0.03 15.19
C SER A 52 -5.20 0.80 13.88
N SER A 53 -5.84 1.98 13.93
CA SER A 53 -6.15 2.79 12.75
C SER A 53 -4.99 3.68 12.28
N HIS A 54 -4.08 4.08 13.19
CA HIS A 54 -2.97 4.98 12.87
C HIS A 54 -1.61 4.27 12.76
N THR A 55 -1.55 2.99 13.10
CA THR A 55 -0.31 2.20 13.04
C THR A 55 -0.51 0.91 12.26
N VAL A 56 -1.35 -0.01 12.75
CA VAL A 56 -1.57 -1.31 12.12
C VAL A 56 -2.16 -1.17 10.71
N GLY A 57 -3.23 -0.37 10.56
CA GLY A 57 -3.87 -0.12 9.27
C GLY A 57 -2.93 0.46 8.22
N PRO A 58 -2.20 1.56 8.50
CA PRO A 58 -1.19 2.09 7.59
C PRO A 58 -0.08 1.12 7.18
N MET A 59 0.37 0.26 8.09
CA MET A 59 1.36 -0.77 7.77
C MET A 59 0.80 -1.81 6.81
N ILE A 60 -0.43 -2.29 7.05
CA ILE A 60 -1.14 -3.22 6.17
C ILE A 60 -1.34 -2.59 4.78
N ALA A 61 -1.82 -1.35 4.71
CA ALA A 61 -2.03 -0.63 3.45
C ALA A 61 -0.76 -0.48 2.64
N ALA A 62 0.33 -0.09 3.29
CA ALA A 62 1.64 0.09 2.66
C ALA A 62 2.17 -1.22 2.08
N ARG A 63 2.10 -2.31 2.84
CA ARG A 63 2.51 -3.64 2.37
C ARG A 63 1.64 -4.11 1.20
N GLN A 64 0.31 -3.96 1.32
CA GLN A 64 -0.62 -4.33 0.26
C GLN A 64 -0.34 -3.58 -1.04
N PHE A 65 -0.05 -2.29 -0.97
CA PHE A 65 0.34 -1.51 -2.14
C PHE A 65 1.55 -2.10 -2.86
N VAL A 66 2.61 -2.46 -2.13
CA VAL A 66 3.82 -3.02 -2.77
C VAL A 66 3.57 -4.43 -3.30
N CYS A 67 2.73 -5.24 -2.66
CA CYS A 67 2.29 -6.53 -3.19
C CYS A 67 1.48 -6.37 -4.50
N GLN A 68 0.56 -5.40 -4.56
CA GLN A 68 -0.16 -5.06 -5.79
C GLN A 68 0.79 -4.60 -6.89
N LEU A 69 1.75 -3.74 -6.56
CA LEU A 69 2.76 -3.23 -7.48
C LEU A 69 3.61 -4.36 -8.05
N GLN A 70 4.10 -5.27 -7.20
CA GLN A 70 4.87 -6.44 -7.63
C GLN A 70 4.07 -7.34 -8.58
N SER A 71 2.78 -7.56 -8.28
CA SER A 71 1.90 -8.40 -9.11
C SER A 71 1.54 -7.75 -10.45
N ALA A 72 1.37 -6.42 -10.49
CA ALA A 72 0.91 -5.70 -11.67
C ALA A 72 2.04 -5.36 -12.65
N LEU A 73 3.19 -4.89 -12.16
CA LEU A 73 4.29 -4.34 -12.96
C LEU A 73 5.64 -4.98 -12.66
N GLY A 74 5.77 -5.73 -11.56
CA GLY A 74 7.06 -6.06 -10.96
C GLY A 74 7.71 -4.84 -10.30
N LEU A 75 8.79 -5.06 -9.55
CA LEU A 75 9.47 -3.96 -8.85
C LEU A 75 10.57 -3.29 -9.71
N ALA A 76 11.08 -3.96 -10.74
CA ALA A 76 12.21 -3.49 -11.55
C ALA A 76 12.03 -2.07 -12.15
N PRO A 77 10.84 -1.65 -12.65
CA PRO A 77 10.66 -0.31 -13.21
C PRO A 77 10.49 0.78 -12.14
N VAL A 78 10.42 0.43 -10.85
CA VAL A 78 10.13 1.37 -9.76
C VAL A 78 11.42 2.01 -9.26
N HIS A 79 11.48 3.34 -9.32
CA HIS A 79 12.63 4.14 -8.87
C HIS A 79 12.36 4.88 -7.56
N GLY A 80 11.08 5.00 -7.17
CA GLY A 80 10.68 5.64 -5.92
C GLY A 80 9.23 5.32 -5.57
N VAL A 81 8.86 5.64 -4.33
CA VAL A 81 7.47 5.55 -3.86
C VAL A 81 7.14 6.86 -3.15
N ARG A 82 5.99 7.44 -3.48
CA ARG A 82 5.43 8.59 -2.78
C ARG A 82 4.22 8.14 -1.97
N VAL A 83 4.15 8.60 -0.72
CA VAL A 83 3.05 8.34 0.19
C VAL A 83 2.44 9.66 0.64
N GLU A 84 1.13 9.77 0.57
CA GLU A 84 0.41 10.92 1.07
C GLU A 84 -0.57 10.47 2.15
N LEU A 85 -0.44 11.03 3.35
CA LEU A 85 -1.30 10.77 4.50
C LEU A 85 -2.31 11.91 4.61
N PHE A 86 -3.59 11.58 4.75
CA PHE A 86 -4.68 12.53 4.72
C PHE A 86 -5.42 12.63 6.05
N GLY A 87 -6.07 13.76 6.27
CA GLY A 87 -7.00 14.01 7.38
C GLY A 87 -6.40 13.68 8.75
N SER A 88 -6.98 12.74 9.48
CA SER A 88 -6.55 12.37 10.83
C SER A 88 -5.14 11.76 10.86
N LEU A 89 -4.78 10.93 9.86
CA LEU A 89 -3.42 10.39 9.75
C LEU A 89 -2.37 11.47 9.57
N SER A 90 -2.70 12.54 8.83
CA SER A 90 -1.80 13.69 8.68
C SER A 90 -1.71 14.53 9.95
N ALA A 91 -2.80 14.67 10.71
CA ALA A 91 -2.85 15.52 11.88
C ALA A 91 -2.16 14.91 13.11
N THR A 92 -2.32 13.60 13.32
CA THR A 92 -1.89 12.92 14.54
C THR A 92 -0.97 11.72 14.30
N GLY A 93 -0.77 11.32 13.05
CA GLY A 93 -0.09 10.08 12.67
C GLY A 93 1.35 9.99 13.18
N ILE A 94 2.12 11.06 13.13
CA ILE A 94 3.51 11.07 13.63
C ILE A 94 3.55 10.68 15.11
N GLY A 95 2.66 11.24 15.94
CA GLY A 95 2.57 10.91 17.35
C GLY A 95 2.19 9.46 17.64
N HIS A 96 1.51 8.82 16.68
CA HIS A 96 1.12 7.40 16.75
C HIS A 96 2.08 6.46 15.99
N GLY A 97 3.15 6.98 15.38
CA GLY A 97 4.11 6.17 14.62
C GLY A 97 3.62 5.72 13.24
N THR A 98 2.67 6.45 12.63
CA THR A 98 2.18 6.14 11.27
C THR A 98 3.28 6.18 10.23
N ASP A 99 4.22 7.13 10.35
CA ASP A 99 5.41 7.24 9.52
C ASP A 99 6.24 5.94 9.54
N ARG A 100 6.56 5.45 10.73
CA ARG A 100 7.30 4.19 10.91
C ARG A 100 6.54 2.99 10.38
N ALA A 101 5.24 2.92 10.66
CA ALA A 101 4.37 1.83 10.20
C ALA A 101 4.33 1.74 8.67
N VAL A 102 4.22 2.88 7.99
CA VAL A 102 4.26 2.96 6.52
C VAL A 102 5.60 2.47 5.98
N LEU A 103 6.73 2.93 6.54
CA LEU A 103 8.05 2.49 6.09
C LEU A 103 8.25 0.98 6.24
N LEU A 104 7.84 0.41 7.39
CA LEU A 104 7.91 -1.02 7.63
C LEU A 104 7.00 -1.81 6.68
N GLY A 105 5.78 -1.34 6.43
CA GLY A 105 4.87 -1.98 5.48
C GLY A 105 5.41 -1.99 4.05
N LEU A 106 5.96 -0.87 3.56
CA LEU A 106 6.63 -0.80 2.26
C LEU A 106 7.85 -1.74 2.18
N ALA A 107 8.59 -1.90 3.28
CA ALA A 107 9.68 -2.86 3.39
C ALA A 107 9.23 -4.33 3.45
N GLY A 108 7.91 -4.58 3.54
CA GLY A 108 7.32 -5.93 3.51
C GLY A 108 7.03 -6.53 4.88
N HIS A 109 7.26 -5.80 5.96
CA HIS A 109 6.95 -6.31 7.30
C HIS A 109 5.43 -6.40 7.53
N GLU A 110 5.04 -7.36 8.37
CA GLU A 110 3.67 -7.60 8.82
C GLU A 110 3.51 -7.18 10.29
N PRO A 111 2.37 -6.59 10.67
CA PRO A 111 2.19 -6.06 12.03
C PRO A 111 2.34 -7.10 13.15
N ASP A 112 1.95 -8.34 12.88
CA ASP A 112 1.95 -9.47 13.80
C ASP A 112 3.26 -10.27 13.82
N ARG A 113 4.18 -9.98 12.90
CA ARG A 113 5.45 -10.71 12.75
C ARG A 113 6.70 -9.86 12.91
N VAL A 114 6.54 -8.54 12.96
CA VAL A 114 7.70 -7.65 13.12
C VAL A 114 8.26 -7.75 14.53
N ASP A 115 9.57 -7.95 14.66
CA ASP A 115 10.27 -7.89 15.93
C ASP A 115 10.32 -6.44 16.42
N PRO A 116 9.77 -6.14 17.62
CA PRO A 116 9.78 -4.80 18.19
C PRO A 116 11.19 -4.19 18.34
N GLU A 117 12.19 -5.03 18.65
CA GLU A 117 13.58 -4.58 18.84
C GLU A 117 14.23 -4.22 17.50
N ALA A 118 13.81 -4.82 16.40
CA ALA A 118 14.30 -4.54 15.06
C ALA A 118 13.71 -3.25 14.43
N ILE A 119 12.59 -2.73 14.96
CA ILE A 119 11.88 -1.58 14.38
C ILE A 119 12.76 -0.33 14.36
N ALA A 120 13.30 0.08 15.50
CA ALA A 120 14.07 1.31 15.60
C ALA A 120 15.33 1.29 14.74
N PRO A 121 16.16 0.23 14.75
CA PRO A 121 17.31 0.11 13.85
C PRO A 121 16.92 0.14 12.36
N ALA A 122 15.84 -0.55 11.96
CA ALA A 122 15.38 -0.58 10.57
C ALA A 122 14.96 0.82 10.07
N ILE A 123 14.21 1.55 10.88
CA ILE A 123 13.79 2.92 10.54
C ILE A 123 14.99 3.87 10.45
N GLU A 124 15.93 3.76 11.38
CA GLU A 124 17.15 4.58 11.35
C GLU A 124 18.02 4.28 10.13
N ALA A 125 18.13 3.00 9.75
CA ALA A 125 18.83 2.61 8.53
C ALA A 125 18.20 3.20 7.27
N ILE A 126 16.86 3.19 7.14
CA ILE A 126 16.14 3.80 6.03
C ILE A 126 16.37 5.31 5.99
N ARG A 127 16.29 5.99 7.13
CA ARG A 127 16.45 7.45 7.24
C ARG A 127 17.88 7.90 6.94
N SER A 128 18.87 7.20 7.46
CA SER A 128 20.28 7.55 7.26
C SER A 128 20.76 7.24 5.84
N SER A 129 20.35 6.12 5.26
CA SER A 129 20.72 5.76 3.89
C SER A 129 19.90 6.46 2.82
N GLN A 130 18.76 7.05 3.18
CA GLN A 130 17.74 7.58 2.25
C GLN A 130 17.33 6.55 1.20
N SER A 131 17.30 5.28 1.59
CA SER A 131 16.97 4.15 0.74
C SER A 131 15.99 3.22 1.47
N LEU A 132 14.98 2.76 0.74
CA LEU A 132 13.96 1.83 1.21
C LEU A 132 13.93 0.60 0.30
N SER A 133 14.11 -0.58 0.85
CA SER A 133 13.98 -1.83 0.09
C SER A 133 12.54 -2.28 0.04
N LEU A 134 11.86 -2.13 -1.09
CA LEU A 134 10.48 -2.60 -1.29
C LEU A 134 10.43 -4.12 -1.15
N LEU A 135 9.56 -4.62 -0.26
CA LEU A 135 9.46 -6.04 0.15
C LEU A 135 10.81 -6.67 0.55
N GLY A 136 11.77 -5.86 1.01
CA GLY A 136 13.13 -6.32 1.31
C GLY A 136 13.96 -6.74 0.09
N GLN A 137 13.48 -6.52 -1.15
CA GLN A 137 14.07 -7.05 -2.38
C GLN A 137 14.60 -5.97 -3.32
N HIS A 138 13.91 -4.84 -3.43
CA HIS A 138 14.20 -3.81 -4.43
C HIS A 138 14.47 -2.45 -3.77
N PRO A 139 15.73 -1.99 -3.73
CA PRO A 139 16.07 -0.72 -3.14
C PRO A 139 15.62 0.45 -4.04
N VAL A 140 14.92 1.42 -3.45
CA VAL A 140 14.52 2.66 -4.10
C VAL A 140 14.98 3.86 -3.27
N ARG A 141 15.19 5.01 -3.91
CA ARG A 141 15.45 6.25 -3.19
C ARG A 141 14.22 6.64 -2.39
N PHE A 142 14.41 6.90 -1.08
CA PHE A 142 13.34 7.34 -0.19
C PHE A 142 13.84 8.42 0.78
N VAL A 143 13.51 9.65 0.49
CA VAL A 143 13.75 10.79 1.39
C VAL A 143 12.41 11.15 2.05
N GLU A 144 12.29 10.91 3.34
CA GLU A 144 11.00 10.99 4.06
C GLU A 144 10.29 12.34 3.83
N LYS A 145 11.03 13.46 3.88
CA LYS A 145 10.46 14.81 3.66
C LYS A 145 9.91 15.04 2.25
N GLU A 146 10.41 14.30 1.25
CA GLU A 146 10.01 14.43 -0.15
C GLU A 146 8.93 13.41 -0.53
N HIS A 147 8.99 12.24 0.10
CA HIS A 147 8.20 11.09 -0.31
C HIS A 147 7.07 10.71 0.65
N LEU A 148 7.09 11.20 1.90
CA LEU A 148 6.01 11.03 2.87
C LEU A 148 5.36 12.39 3.16
N LEU A 149 4.24 12.66 2.51
CA LEU A 149 3.60 13.97 2.50
C LEU A 149 2.37 14.00 3.40
N MET A 150 2.27 15.02 4.25
CA MET A 150 1.15 15.25 5.14
C MET A 150 0.13 16.18 4.48
N ARG A 151 -1.10 15.70 4.24
CA ARG A 151 -2.19 16.45 3.59
C ARG A 151 -3.32 16.73 4.58
N ARG A 152 -3.60 17.99 4.84
CA ARG A 152 -4.68 18.39 5.79
C ARG A 152 -6.09 18.02 5.31
N LYS A 153 -6.28 17.91 4.00
CA LYS A 153 -7.57 17.49 3.41
C LYS A 153 -7.83 16.01 3.72
N SER A 154 -9.09 15.64 3.86
CA SER A 154 -9.49 14.23 3.91
C SER A 154 -9.81 13.71 2.52
N LEU A 155 -9.58 12.42 2.29
CA LEU A 155 -10.11 11.71 1.13
C LEU A 155 -11.61 11.41 1.32
N PRO A 156 -12.38 11.15 0.24
CA PRO A 156 -13.84 11.11 0.28
C PRO A 156 -14.44 10.06 1.22
N LEU A 157 -13.85 8.85 1.32
CA LEU A 157 -14.47 7.73 2.03
C LEU A 157 -14.27 7.78 3.55
N HIS A 158 -13.08 8.19 4.02
CA HIS A 158 -12.78 8.18 5.45
C HIS A 158 -11.65 9.16 5.80
N PRO A 159 -11.65 9.76 7.03
CA PRO A 159 -10.60 10.68 7.48
C PRO A 159 -9.19 10.07 7.54
N ASN A 160 -9.08 8.74 7.74
CA ASN A 160 -7.79 8.04 7.77
C ASN A 160 -7.42 7.53 6.36
N GLY A 161 -7.35 8.44 5.40
CA GLY A 161 -6.99 8.12 4.02
C GLY A 161 -5.48 8.13 3.78
N MET A 162 -5.03 7.28 2.88
CA MET A 162 -3.65 7.18 2.41
C MET A 162 -3.65 7.00 0.90
N ARG A 163 -2.73 7.68 0.22
CA ARG A 163 -2.44 7.46 -1.19
C ARG A 163 -1.00 7.02 -1.34
N PHE A 164 -0.80 5.95 -2.07
CA PHE A 164 0.51 5.45 -2.46
C PHE A 164 0.68 5.58 -3.96
N ALA A 165 1.86 5.99 -4.41
CA ALA A 165 2.19 6.09 -5.82
C ALA A 165 3.60 5.55 -6.06
N ALA A 166 3.73 4.57 -6.97
CA ALA A 166 5.01 4.11 -7.48
C ALA A 166 5.49 5.04 -8.58
N LEU A 167 6.75 5.43 -8.52
CA LEU A 167 7.36 6.39 -9.43
C LEU A 167 8.39 5.72 -10.32
N GLY A 168 8.37 6.04 -11.60
CA GLY A 168 9.37 5.63 -12.57
C GLY A 168 10.61 6.52 -12.56
N PRO A 169 11.55 6.28 -13.50
CA PRO A 169 12.85 6.96 -13.55
C PRO A 169 12.75 8.46 -13.81
N ALA A 170 11.73 8.93 -14.51
CA ALA A 170 11.48 10.35 -14.74
C ALA A 170 10.56 11.00 -13.68
N GLY A 171 10.19 10.25 -12.62
CA GLY A 171 9.27 10.70 -11.58
C GLY A 171 7.78 10.58 -11.96
N GLU A 172 7.48 9.98 -13.08
CA GLU A 172 6.12 9.67 -13.54
C GLU A 172 5.47 8.62 -12.63
N GLU A 173 4.17 8.73 -12.41
CA GLU A 173 3.39 7.78 -11.63
C GLU A 173 3.09 6.54 -12.48
N LEU A 174 3.65 5.39 -12.08
CA LEU A 174 3.45 4.10 -12.74
C LEU A 174 2.19 3.40 -12.25
N LEU A 175 1.92 3.49 -10.96
CA LEU A 175 0.76 2.91 -10.27
C LEU A 175 0.40 3.77 -9.07
N GLY A 176 -0.89 4.08 -8.89
CA GLY A 176 -1.40 4.78 -7.71
C GLY A 176 -2.57 4.03 -7.10
N SER A 177 -2.65 4.01 -5.75
CA SER A 177 -3.73 3.37 -5.01
C SER A 177 -4.08 4.15 -3.75
N ASP A 178 -5.38 4.28 -3.48
CA ASP A 178 -5.91 4.90 -2.27
C ASP A 178 -6.39 3.82 -1.31
N PHE A 179 -6.07 3.98 -0.02
CA PHE A 179 -6.49 3.09 1.06
C PHE A 179 -7.02 3.89 2.25
N TYR A 180 -7.83 3.23 3.07
CA TYR A 180 -8.46 3.83 4.24
C TYR A 180 -8.38 2.88 5.43
N ALA A 181 -7.83 3.36 6.55
CA ALA A 181 -7.77 2.61 7.80
C ALA A 181 -9.02 2.92 8.64
N ILE A 182 -10.01 2.03 8.59
CA ILE A 182 -11.33 2.25 9.20
C ILE A 182 -11.44 1.81 10.66
N GLY A 183 -10.35 1.31 11.25
CA GLY A 183 -10.30 0.85 12.64
C GLY A 183 -10.19 -0.68 12.77
N GLY A 184 -9.84 -1.17 13.96
CA GLY A 184 -9.66 -2.60 14.21
C GLY A 184 -8.59 -3.29 13.35
N GLY A 185 -7.65 -2.52 12.76
CA GLY A 185 -6.70 -3.05 11.77
C GLY A 185 -7.31 -3.32 10.40
N CYS A 186 -8.60 -2.95 10.19
CA CYS A 186 -9.26 -3.10 8.91
C CYS A 186 -8.85 -1.99 7.95
N VAL A 187 -8.48 -2.37 6.73
CA VAL A 187 -8.14 -1.47 5.64
C VAL A 187 -9.07 -1.74 4.47
N VAL A 188 -9.55 -0.68 3.83
CA VAL A 188 -10.34 -0.76 2.59
C VAL A 188 -9.65 0.03 1.49
N ASP A 189 -9.91 -0.34 0.24
CA ASP A 189 -9.46 0.37 -0.95
C ASP A 189 -10.40 1.52 -1.35
N ALA A 190 -10.14 2.15 -2.50
CA ALA A 190 -10.95 3.23 -3.05
C ALA A 190 -12.39 2.81 -3.39
N ALA A 191 -12.65 1.53 -3.61
CA ALA A 191 -13.98 0.99 -3.86
C ALA A 191 -14.71 0.61 -2.55
N GLY A 192 -14.08 0.79 -1.38
CA GLY A 192 -14.60 0.39 -0.08
C GLY A 192 -14.46 -1.12 0.19
N GLN A 193 -13.71 -1.84 -0.64
CA GLN A 193 -13.50 -3.27 -0.48
C GLN A 193 -12.39 -3.53 0.55
N ARG A 194 -12.62 -4.51 1.43
CA ARG A 194 -11.65 -4.86 2.46
C ARG A 194 -10.38 -5.44 1.86
N VAL A 195 -9.26 -4.92 2.29
CA VAL A 195 -7.93 -5.48 2.00
C VAL A 195 -7.66 -6.63 2.98
N VAL A 196 -7.52 -7.84 2.47
CA VAL A 196 -7.22 -9.04 3.26
C VAL A 196 -5.71 -9.25 3.25
N ASN A 197 -5.10 -9.41 4.44
CA ASN A 197 -3.71 -9.87 4.52
C ASN A 197 -3.63 -11.31 4.03
N ALA A 198 -2.84 -11.58 3.00
CA ALA A 198 -2.68 -12.91 2.42
C ALA A 198 -2.10 -13.96 3.40
N SER A 199 -1.62 -13.54 4.57
CA SER A 199 -1.03 -14.41 5.60
C SER A 199 -2.02 -14.90 6.67
N ALA A 200 -3.24 -14.36 6.74
CA ALA A 200 -4.21 -14.77 7.77
C ALA A 200 -5.05 -16.01 7.39
N ASP A 201 -5.07 -16.40 6.11
CA ASP A 201 -5.99 -17.43 5.60
C ASP A 201 -5.41 -18.84 5.50
N THR A 202 -4.18 -19.12 6.01
CA THR A 202 -3.61 -20.48 5.95
C THR A 202 -3.81 -21.31 7.21
N ALA A 203 -4.54 -20.80 8.19
CA ALA A 203 -4.90 -21.58 9.39
C ALA A 203 -6.38 -21.99 9.36
N ALA A 204 -6.80 -22.77 8.35
CA ALA A 204 -8.00 -23.58 8.50
C ALA A 204 -7.68 -24.75 9.44
N PRO A 205 -8.45 -24.96 10.53
CA PRO A 205 -8.27 -26.16 11.34
C PRO A 205 -8.67 -27.38 10.52
N SER A 206 -7.70 -28.24 10.27
CA SER A 206 -7.99 -29.61 9.83
C SER A 206 -8.68 -30.35 10.98
N THR A 207 -9.95 -30.65 10.80
CA THR A 207 -10.71 -31.61 11.61
C THR A 207 -10.17 -33.01 11.44
#